data_b3d948a3b6c3c4b7353ff3746e69914e
#
_entry.id   b3d948a3b6c3c4b7353ff3746e69914e
#
_cell.length_a   1.000
_cell.length_b   1.000
_cell.length_c   1.000
_cell.angle_alpha   90.00
_cell.angle_beta   90.00
_cell.angle_gamma   90.00
#
_symmetry.space_group_name_H-M   'P 1'
#
loop_
_entity.id
_entity.type
_entity.pdbx_description
1 polymer ?
#
loop_
_entity_poly.entity_id
_entity_poly.type
_entity_poly.pdbx_seq_one_letter_code
_entity_poly.pdbx_strand_id
1 'polypeptide(L)'
;MHVAGMVHVNVNCSDFDRSLAFYQRLGYQLVAMVPETNTPEVAAAVGMPPYRVRGGILRLPGESTLIDLLEWQDPSDPSPPYPHLHHLGLARIALRTTDLDADLAELAAAGIEPIGPAADVEWAGQPTSRIACFPDPDGTIVELVELSVT
;
A
#
# COMPACT_ATOMS: atom_id res chain seq x y z
N MET A 1 -7.58 27.22 1.00
CA MET A 1 -7.31 25.80 1.42
C MET A 1 -5.85 25.73 1.82
N HIS A 2 -5.50 25.01 2.89
CA HIS A 2 -4.14 24.99 3.45
C HIS A 2 -3.59 23.56 3.54
N VAL A 3 -3.91 22.70 2.53
CA VAL A 3 -3.35 21.35 2.43
C VAL A 3 -1.85 21.47 2.15
N ALA A 4 -1.01 20.80 2.95
CA ALA A 4 0.44 20.91 2.90
C ALA A 4 1.15 19.63 2.43
N GLY A 5 0.43 18.50 2.34
CA GLY A 5 1.01 17.24 1.89
C GLY A 5 0.13 16.04 2.21
N MET A 6 0.62 14.85 1.84
CA MET A 6 -0.01 13.58 2.16
C MET A 6 0.59 13.02 3.45
N VAL A 7 -0.24 12.62 4.40
CA VAL A 7 0.22 12.04 5.67
C VAL A 7 0.30 10.52 5.54
N HIS A 8 -0.80 9.87 5.14
CA HIS A 8 -0.84 8.43 4.99
C HIS A 8 -1.82 7.98 3.90
N VAL A 9 -1.67 6.75 3.50
CA VAL A 9 -2.66 5.98 2.74
C VAL A 9 -3.13 4.85 3.65
N ASN A 10 -4.46 4.69 3.80
CA ASN A 10 -5.01 3.53 4.49
C ASN A 10 -5.02 2.31 3.57
N VAL A 11 -4.54 1.19 4.10
CA VAL A 11 -4.64 -0.12 3.50
C VAL A 11 -5.36 -1.04 4.47
N ASN A 12 -6.49 -1.57 4.07
CA ASN A 12 -7.20 -2.58 4.84
C ASN A 12 -6.67 -3.97 4.51
N CYS A 13 -6.53 -4.82 5.52
CA CYS A 13 -6.08 -6.19 5.35
C CYS A 13 -6.97 -7.16 6.13
N SER A 14 -6.97 -8.42 5.71
CA SER A 14 -7.71 -9.47 6.40
C SER A 14 -6.90 -10.17 7.49
N ASP A 15 -5.57 -9.98 7.50
CA ASP A 15 -4.62 -10.51 8.49
C ASP A 15 -3.45 -9.54 8.62
N PHE A 16 -3.38 -8.87 9.76
CA PHE A 16 -2.37 -7.84 10.02
C PHE A 16 -0.93 -8.37 9.95
N ASP A 17 -0.65 -9.54 10.54
CA ASP A 17 0.72 -10.06 10.59
C ASP A 17 1.21 -10.47 9.20
N ARG A 18 0.35 -11.10 8.40
CA ARG A 18 0.65 -11.47 7.02
C ARG A 18 0.92 -10.24 6.14
N SER A 19 0.07 -9.23 6.23
CA SER A 19 0.22 -8.00 5.45
C SER A 19 1.40 -7.16 5.94
N LEU A 20 1.64 -7.10 7.25
CA LEU A 20 2.83 -6.45 7.81
C LEU A 20 4.11 -7.10 7.26
N ALA A 21 4.20 -8.43 7.25
CA ALA A 21 5.37 -9.14 6.71
C ALA A 21 5.60 -8.83 5.23
N PHE A 22 4.53 -8.71 4.44
CA PHE A 22 4.60 -8.30 3.03
C PHE A 22 5.16 -6.88 2.89
N TYR A 23 4.61 -5.88 3.58
CA TYR A 23 5.10 -4.50 3.50
C TYR A 23 6.51 -4.34 4.06
N GLN A 24 6.89 -5.12 5.08
CA GLN A 24 8.27 -5.17 5.57
C GLN A 24 9.26 -5.70 4.52
N ARG A 25 8.87 -6.65 3.69
CA ARG A 25 9.67 -7.11 2.54
C ARG A 25 9.91 -5.99 1.52
N LEU A 26 8.96 -5.09 1.35
CA LEU A 26 9.11 -3.88 0.52
C LEU A 26 9.92 -2.77 1.21
N GLY A 27 10.51 -3.03 2.39
CA GLY A 27 11.35 -2.08 3.12
C GLY A 27 10.62 -1.23 4.15
N TYR A 28 9.31 -1.39 4.32
CA TYR A 28 8.57 -0.65 5.35
C TYR A 28 8.92 -1.12 6.76
N GLN A 29 8.89 -0.20 7.70
CA GLN A 29 9.11 -0.43 9.12
C GLN A 29 7.85 -0.08 9.90
N LEU A 30 7.44 -0.96 10.81
CA LEU A 30 6.39 -0.66 11.78
C LEU A 30 6.93 0.36 12.79
N VAL A 31 6.31 1.55 12.83
CA VAL A 31 6.75 2.64 13.71
C VAL A 31 5.81 2.85 14.91
N ALA A 32 4.57 2.42 14.81
CA ALA A 32 3.61 2.47 15.92
C ALA A 32 2.47 1.48 15.66
N MET A 33 1.90 0.93 16.74
CA MET A 33 0.60 0.26 16.68
C MET A 33 -0.50 1.31 16.84
N VAL A 34 -1.61 1.15 16.13
CA VAL A 34 -2.80 1.97 16.36
C VAL A 34 -3.57 1.42 17.57
N PRO A 35 -4.32 2.27 18.32
CA PRO A 35 -5.21 1.79 19.35
C PRO A 35 -6.28 0.85 18.79
N GLU A 36 -6.54 -0.28 19.47
CA GLU A 36 -7.55 -1.26 19.03
C GLU A 36 -8.98 -0.68 19.02
N THR A 37 -9.23 0.26 19.91
CA THR A 37 -10.52 0.94 20.04
C THR A 37 -10.35 2.45 19.84
N ASN A 38 -11.42 3.10 19.42
CA ASN A 38 -11.45 4.54 19.22
C ASN A 38 -12.45 5.21 20.17
N THR A 39 -12.34 6.55 20.28
CA THR A 39 -13.37 7.34 20.96
C THR A 39 -14.56 7.57 20.03
N PRO A 40 -15.75 7.87 20.60
CA PRO A 40 -16.92 8.20 19.78
C PRO A 40 -16.68 9.36 18.81
N GLU A 41 -15.85 10.33 19.19
CA GLU A 41 -15.50 11.48 18.36
C GLU A 41 -14.65 11.07 17.15
N VAL A 42 -13.69 10.17 17.33
CA VAL A 42 -12.87 9.61 16.24
C VAL A 42 -13.74 8.80 15.29
N ALA A 43 -14.61 7.94 15.82
CA ALA A 43 -15.54 7.17 15.00
C ALA A 43 -16.45 8.08 14.18
N ALA A 44 -17.02 9.10 14.81
CA ALA A 44 -17.90 10.07 14.14
C ALA A 44 -17.15 10.86 13.05
N ALA A 45 -15.88 11.20 13.26
CA ALA A 45 -15.07 11.92 12.27
C ALA A 45 -14.86 11.12 10.97
N VAL A 46 -14.85 9.79 11.05
CA VAL A 46 -14.77 8.90 9.87
C VAL A 46 -16.14 8.37 9.42
N GLY A 47 -17.25 8.89 10.00
CA GLY A 47 -18.61 8.52 9.62
C GLY A 47 -19.03 7.12 10.06
N MET A 48 -18.42 6.58 11.09
CA MET A 48 -18.63 5.21 11.57
C MET A 48 -19.21 5.20 12.98
N PRO A 49 -19.93 4.13 13.41
CA PRO A 49 -20.12 3.83 14.80
C PRO A 49 -18.76 3.51 15.46
N PRO A 50 -18.68 3.43 16.81
CA PRO A 50 -17.48 2.91 17.46
C PRO A 50 -17.07 1.57 16.85
N TYR A 51 -15.77 1.43 16.54
CA TYR A 51 -15.21 0.28 15.82
C TYR A 51 -13.99 -0.28 16.55
N ARG A 52 -13.58 -1.47 16.15
CA ARG A 52 -12.38 -2.12 16.65
C ARG A 52 -11.51 -2.56 15.48
N VAL A 53 -10.23 -2.23 15.57
CA VAL A 53 -9.20 -2.57 14.56
C VAL A 53 -7.97 -3.14 15.24
N ARG A 54 -7.20 -3.92 14.51
CA ARG A 54 -5.80 -4.21 14.80
C ARG A 54 -4.97 -3.59 13.68
N GLY A 55 -3.98 -2.76 14.00
CA GLY A 55 -3.26 -2.11 12.93
C GLY A 55 -2.00 -1.40 13.38
N GLY A 56 -1.29 -0.85 12.42
CA GLY A 56 -0.05 -0.15 12.65
C GLY A 56 0.32 0.82 11.54
N ILE A 57 1.10 1.80 11.95
CA ILE A 57 1.67 2.81 11.06
C ILE A 57 3.00 2.31 10.53
N LEU A 58 3.10 2.23 9.21
CA LEU A 58 4.30 1.79 8.51
C LEU A 58 4.98 2.97 7.83
N ARG A 59 6.31 3.00 7.88
CA ARG A 59 7.14 4.02 7.25
C ARG A 59 8.19 3.38 6.35
N LEU A 60 8.30 3.89 5.13
CA LEU A 60 9.46 3.61 4.29
C LEU A 60 10.56 4.62 4.66
N PRO A 61 11.80 4.17 4.99
CA PRO A 61 12.89 5.10 5.35
C PRO A 61 13.14 6.14 4.26
N GLY A 62 13.22 7.41 4.67
CA GLY A 62 13.40 8.54 3.76
C GLY A 62 12.11 9.13 3.20
N GLU A 63 10.97 8.48 3.37
CA GLU A 63 9.68 8.98 2.89
C GLU A 63 8.83 9.59 4.01
N SER A 64 8.03 10.59 3.65
CA SER A 64 7.10 11.25 4.58
C SER A 64 5.71 10.65 4.60
N THR A 65 5.30 10.04 3.48
CA THR A 65 3.99 9.37 3.38
C THR A 65 4.03 8.01 4.06
N LEU A 66 3.05 7.75 4.91
CA LEU A 66 2.95 6.53 5.69
C LEU A 66 1.91 5.59 5.07
N ILE A 67 1.98 4.32 5.42
CA ILE A 67 0.84 3.39 5.30
C ILE A 67 0.22 3.23 6.69
N ASP A 68 -1.09 3.41 6.76
CA ASP A 68 -1.91 3.04 7.92
C ASP A 68 -2.56 1.70 7.59
N LEU A 69 -1.94 0.61 8.07
CA LEU A 69 -2.36 -0.78 7.79
C LEU A 69 -3.35 -1.23 8.85
N LEU A 70 -4.58 -1.55 8.45
CA LEU A 70 -5.68 -1.85 9.35
C LEU A 70 -6.36 -3.20 9.03
N GLU A 71 -6.46 -4.05 10.03
CA GLU A 71 -7.35 -5.21 10.07
C GLU A 71 -8.61 -4.82 10.86
N TRP A 72 -9.74 -4.71 10.16
CA TRP A 72 -11.02 -4.40 10.77
C TRP A 72 -11.61 -5.62 11.46
N GLN A 73 -11.82 -5.54 12.77
CA GLN A 73 -12.35 -6.63 13.58
C GLN A 73 -13.86 -6.48 13.84
N ASP A 74 -14.34 -5.23 14.03
CA ASP A 74 -15.75 -4.92 14.22
C ASP A 74 -16.03 -3.46 13.81
N PRO A 75 -16.85 -3.21 12.76
CA PRO A 75 -17.34 -4.19 11.78
C PRO A 75 -16.21 -4.77 10.92
N SER A 76 -16.42 -5.94 10.34
CA SER A 76 -15.51 -6.53 9.34
C SER A 76 -16.24 -6.75 8.01
N ASP A 77 -15.51 -6.61 6.92
CA ASP A 77 -16.00 -6.88 5.57
C ASP A 77 -14.99 -7.79 4.83
N PRO A 78 -15.35 -9.05 4.52
CA PRO A 78 -14.47 -9.98 3.82
C PRO A 78 -14.44 -9.78 2.29
N SER A 79 -15.08 -8.74 1.77
CA SER A 79 -15.10 -8.45 0.34
C SER A 79 -13.69 -8.16 -0.16
N PRO A 80 -13.29 -8.74 -1.31
CA PRO A 80 -11.98 -8.46 -1.89
C PRO A 80 -11.88 -6.99 -2.35
N PRO A 81 -10.65 -6.47 -2.53
CA PRO A 81 -10.44 -5.19 -3.18
C PRO A 81 -11.01 -5.15 -4.60
N TYR A 82 -10.89 -4.02 -5.27
CA TYR A 82 -11.37 -3.84 -6.64
C TYR A 82 -10.83 -4.92 -7.58
N PRO A 83 -11.69 -5.59 -8.37
CA PRO A 83 -11.27 -6.69 -9.22
C PRO A 83 -10.41 -6.24 -10.42
N HIS A 84 -10.42 -4.94 -10.74
CA HIS A 84 -9.74 -4.37 -11.92
C HIS A 84 -9.17 -2.99 -11.63
N LEU A 85 -7.99 -2.69 -12.19
CA LEU A 85 -7.32 -1.39 -12.05
C LEU A 85 -8.13 -0.20 -12.59
N HIS A 86 -9.08 -0.43 -13.48
CA HIS A 86 -9.96 0.62 -14.00
C HIS A 86 -11.22 0.87 -13.16
N HIS A 87 -11.37 0.19 -12.03
CA HIS A 87 -12.47 0.47 -11.10
C HIS A 87 -12.28 1.84 -10.44
N LEU A 88 -13.39 2.54 -10.18
CA LEU A 88 -13.32 3.85 -9.51
C LEU A 88 -12.80 3.69 -8.08
N GLY A 89 -11.96 4.61 -7.65
CA GLY A 89 -11.35 4.64 -6.33
C GLY A 89 -9.82 4.60 -6.40
N LEU A 90 -9.18 4.22 -5.30
CA LEU A 90 -7.72 4.06 -5.23
C LEU A 90 -7.34 2.74 -5.90
N ALA A 91 -6.83 2.81 -7.13
CA ALA A 91 -6.54 1.62 -7.93
C ALA A 91 -5.25 0.91 -7.52
N ARG A 92 -4.21 1.65 -7.13
CA ARG A 92 -2.90 1.11 -6.73
C ARG A 92 -2.08 2.11 -5.93
N ILE A 93 -1.05 1.60 -5.25
CA ILE A 93 -0.02 2.39 -4.58
C ILE A 93 1.28 2.19 -5.37
N ALA A 94 1.89 3.28 -5.84
CA ALA A 94 3.14 3.23 -6.59
C ALA A 94 4.32 3.58 -5.68
N LEU A 95 5.33 2.72 -5.67
CA LEU A 95 6.57 2.84 -4.90
C LEU A 95 7.74 2.98 -5.87
N ARG A 96 8.65 3.90 -5.59
CA ARG A 96 9.87 4.05 -6.38
C ARG A 96 10.88 2.97 -5.98
N THR A 97 11.48 2.34 -6.99
CA THR A 97 12.65 1.48 -6.83
C THR A 97 13.85 2.01 -7.59
N THR A 98 15.03 1.54 -7.24
CA THR A 98 16.29 1.81 -7.93
C THR A 98 16.78 0.63 -8.75
N ASP A 99 16.16 -0.56 -8.61
CA ASP A 99 16.52 -1.78 -9.35
C ASP A 99 15.27 -2.70 -9.42
N LEU A 100 14.47 -2.50 -10.46
CA LEU A 100 13.23 -3.24 -10.64
C LEU A 100 13.46 -4.74 -10.87
N ASP A 101 14.53 -5.11 -11.58
CA ASP A 101 14.80 -6.52 -11.88
C ASP A 101 15.20 -7.28 -10.61
N ALA A 102 16.00 -6.67 -9.73
CA ALA A 102 16.36 -7.27 -8.45
C ALA A 102 15.15 -7.43 -7.54
N ASP A 103 14.30 -6.39 -7.45
CA ASP A 103 13.08 -6.44 -6.64
C ASP A 103 12.11 -7.51 -7.13
N LEU A 104 11.91 -7.63 -8.45
CA LEU A 104 11.05 -8.66 -9.02
C LEU A 104 11.58 -10.07 -8.78
N ALA A 105 12.90 -10.26 -8.82
CA ALA A 105 13.53 -11.54 -8.50
C ALA A 105 13.32 -11.90 -7.01
N GLU A 106 13.43 -10.93 -6.11
CA GLU A 106 13.19 -11.13 -4.67
C GLU A 106 11.71 -11.44 -4.38
N LEU A 107 10.77 -10.73 -5.03
CA LEU A 107 9.34 -11.00 -4.90
C LEU A 107 8.99 -12.40 -5.42
N ALA A 108 9.52 -12.79 -6.59
CA ALA A 108 9.31 -14.13 -7.14
C ALA A 108 9.87 -15.24 -6.22
N ALA A 109 11.05 -15.04 -5.62
CA ALA A 109 11.61 -15.97 -4.64
C ALA A 109 10.71 -16.13 -3.39
N ALA A 110 9.87 -15.14 -3.11
CA ALA A 110 8.87 -15.17 -2.03
C ALA A 110 7.49 -15.67 -2.50
N GLY A 111 7.35 -16.10 -3.77
CA GLY A 111 6.09 -16.56 -4.33
C GLY A 111 5.11 -15.43 -4.67
N ILE A 112 5.58 -14.19 -4.79
CA ILE A 112 4.78 -13.03 -5.17
C ILE A 112 5.00 -12.79 -6.67
N GLU A 113 3.96 -13.04 -7.46
CA GLU A 113 4.02 -12.92 -8.91
C GLU A 113 3.42 -11.59 -9.39
N PRO A 114 4.06 -10.91 -10.35
CA PRO A 114 3.47 -9.73 -10.95
C PRO A 114 2.23 -10.11 -11.77
N ILE A 115 1.29 -9.18 -11.90
CA ILE A 115 0.05 -9.37 -12.69
C ILE A 115 0.29 -9.35 -14.21
N GLY A 116 1.49 -8.95 -14.64
CA GLY A 116 1.94 -8.93 -16.03
C GLY A 116 3.44 -8.66 -16.09
N PRO A 117 4.05 -8.74 -17.28
CA PRO A 117 5.46 -8.44 -17.44
C PRO A 117 5.77 -6.97 -17.12
N ALA A 118 6.99 -6.71 -16.65
CA ALA A 118 7.48 -5.33 -16.54
C ALA A 118 7.46 -4.63 -17.90
N ALA A 119 7.14 -3.35 -17.91
CA ALA A 119 7.01 -2.56 -19.14
C ALA A 119 7.67 -1.20 -19.00
N ASP A 120 8.27 -0.75 -20.11
CA ASP A 120 8.77 0.61 -20.22
C ASP A 120 7.62 1.57 -20.54
N VAL A 121 7.63 2.72 -19.87
CA VAL A 121 6.64 3.79 -20.04
C VAL A 121 7.36 5.07 -20.42
N GLU A 122 7.03 5.57 -21.61
CA GLU A 122 7.53 6.85 -22.11
C GLU A 122 6.47 7.93 -21.97
N TRP A 123 6.80 9.01 -21.30
CA TRP A 123 5.93 10.16 -21.12
C TRP A 123 6.54 11.38 -21.80
N ALA A 124 5.77 12.06 -22.60
CA ALA A 124 6.23 13.30 -23.23
C ALA A 124 6.71 14.31 -22.17
N GLY A 125 8.00 14.66 -22.22
CA GLY A 125 8.62 15.63 -21.31
C GLY A 125 8.90 15.11 -19.88
N GLN A 126 8.83 13.78 -19.65
CA GLN A 126 9.17 13.14 -18.38
C GLN A 126 10.26 12.10 -18.59
N PRO A 127 11.01 11.71 -17.53
CA PRO A 127 11.93 10.58 -17.60
C PRO A 127 11.18 9.30 -17.97
N THR A 128 11.82 8.45 -18.77
CA THR A 128 11.34 7.08 -19.03
C THR A 128 11.30 6.33 -17.69
N SER A 129 10.27 5.53 -17.50
CA SER A 129 10.16 4.65 -16.34
C SER A 129 9.90 3.22 -16.75
N ARG A 130 10.32 2.25 -15.92
CA ARG A 130 9.89 0.86 -16.00
C ARG A 130 8.96 0.57 -14.84
N ILE A 131 7.89 -0.16 -15.10
CA ILE A 131 6.89 -0.47 -14.09
C ILE A 131 6.57 -1.96 -14.03
N ALA A 132 6.20 -2.43 -12.84
CA ALA A 132 5.55 -3.72 -12.64
C ALA A 132 4.54 -3.62 -11.50
N CYS A 133 3.40 -4.31 -11.65
CA CYS A 133 2.35 -4.36 -10.64
C CYS A 133 2.19 -5.77 -10.10
N PHE A 134 1.92 -5.89 -8.80
CA PHE A 134 1.67 -7.16 -8.12
C PHE A 134 0.64 -6.95 -6.99
N PRO A 135 -0.11 -7.98 -6.59
CA PRO A 135 -1.04 -7.86 -5.49
C PRO A 135 -0.31 -7.96 -4.15
N ASP A 136 -0.81 -7.24 -3.15
CA ASP A 136 -0.54 -7.56 -1.74
C ASP A 136 -1.28 -8.86 -1.34
N PRO A 137 -1.14 -9.35 -0.09
CA PRO A 137 -1.78 -10.59 0.33
C PRO A 137 -3.30 -10.63 0.22
N ASP A 138 -3.97 -9.49 0.19
CA ASP A 138 -5.43 -9.36 0.07
C ASP A 138 -5.88 -8.94 -1.32
N GLY A 139 -4.94 -8.65 -2.23
CA GLY A 139 -5.23 -8.28 -3.61
C GLY A 139 -5.19 -6.77 -3.89
N THR A 140 -4.82 -5.93 -2.91
CA THR A 140 -4.52 -4.52 -3.17
C THR A 140 -3.30 -4.40 -4.09
N ILE A 141 -3.43 -3.65 -5.17
CA ILE A 141 -2.34 -3.58 -6.15
C ILE A 141 -1.25 -2.60 -5.71
N VAL A 142 -0.01 -3.11 -5.70
CA VAL A 142 1.21 -2.33 -5.53
C VAL A 142 1.95 -2.29 -6.85
N GLU A 143 2.49 -1.12 -7.20
CA GLU A 143 3.31 -0.90 -8.39
C GLU A 143 4.71 -0.52 -7.96
N LEU A 144 5.72 -1.15 -8.55
CA LEU A 144 7.09 -0.66 -8.49
C LEU A 144 7.40 0.18 -9.74
N VAL A 145 8.05 1.32 -9.51
CA VAL A 145 8.41 2.27 -10.57
C VAL A 145 9.90 2.57 -10.48
N GLU A 146 10.65 2.15 -11.47
CA GLU A 146 12.04 2.52 -11.65
C GLU A 146 12.11 3.69 -12.64
N LEU A 147 12.65 4.83 -12.19
CA LEU A 147 12.84 6.00 -13.04
C LEU A 147 14.22 5.95 -13.69
N SER A 148 14.30 6.12 -15.01
CA SER A 148 15.58 6.28 -15.69
C SER A 148 16.30 7.52 -15.17
N VAL A 149 17.51 7.35 -14.68
CA VAL A 149 18.39 8.47 -14.30
C VAL A 149 18.88 9.11 -15.60
N THR A 150 18.45 10.32 -15.88
CA THR A 150 19.02 11.15 -16.97
C THR A 150 20.31 11.80 -16.52
#